data_c76fa7587f8312cf4ba9655104938e92
#
_entry.id   c76fa7587f8312cf4ba9655104938e92
#
_cell.length_a   1.000
_cell.length_b   1.000
_cell.length_c   1.000
_cell.angle_alpha   90.00
_cell.angle_beta   90.00
_cell.angle_gamma   90.00
#
_symmetry.space_group_name_H-M   'P 1'
#
loop_
_entity.id
_entity.type
_entity.pdbx_description
1 polymer ?
#
loop_
_entity_poly.entity_id
_entity_poly.type
_entity_poly.pdbx_seq_one_letter_code
_entity_poly.pdbx_strand_id
1 'polypeptide(L)'
;MAVRKVEQELEVLARLRDAPAEEALAGLRKALKDPVNMMVAKAAALAAERQMRELLPDLLRAFERLFGDPVRRDPQCWGKNGAAKALVALGHTDAAPYLRGMRHIQMEPVWGGTSDTAGGLRGTCILGLAACTDIRRENILRAMVDAAADSNEPVRVEVVRGIAQMGGDEASLLLRMKARMGDEAVAVTGQAFDCLLALEGEAGVEFVTDFLKRAAVEVREEAALSLGTSRMPAAVAVLMDAWEQQQKELGEVILRALSLSRQEEAYEFLLDLVRDGRKDAAEALAIHPELRERIEAAKPER
;
A
#
# COMPACT_ATOMS: atom_id res chain seq x y z
N MET A 1 29.24 -14.78 20.33
CA MET A 1 28.38 -15.63 21.21
C MET A 1 26.93 -15.15 21.23
N ALA A 2 26.62 -13.85 21.41
CA ALA A 2 25.22 -13.35 21.43
C ALA A 2 24.46 -13.56 20.14
N VAL A 3 25.06 -13.28 18.96
CA VAL A 3 24.42 -13.45 17.63
C VAL A 3 24.00 -14.90 17.39
N ARG A 4 24.87 -15.88 17.64
CA ARG A 4 24.55 -17.32 17.50
C ARG A 4 23.39 -17.76 18.40
N LYS A 5 23.24 -17.14 19.58
CA LYS A 5 22.13 -17.45 20.48
C LYS A 5 20.80 -16.96 19.90
N VAL A 6 20.75 -15.74 19.37
CA VAL A 6 19.54 -15.18 18.73
C VAL A 6 19.16 -16.00 17.48
N GLU A 7 20.12 -16.41 16.67
CA GLU A 7 19.88 -17.28 15.50
C GLU A 7 19.23 -18.62 15.91
N GLN A 8 19.77 -19.27 16.96
CA GLN A 8 19.19 -20.51 17.48
C GLN A 8 17.77 -20.31 18.03
N GLU A 9 17.53 -19.21 18.74
CA GLU A 9 16.19 -18.88 19.25
C GLU A 9 15.20 -18.60 18.11
N LEU A 10 15.63 -17.97 17.01
CA LEU A 10 14.84 -17.77 15.81
C LEU A 10 14.52 -19.09 15.09
N GLU A 11 15.46 -20.04 15.04
CA GLU A 11 15.22 -21.38 14.49
C GLU A 11 14.19 -22.16 15.31
N VAL A 12 14.29 -22.08 16.65
CA VAL A 12 13.28 -22.69 17.53
C VAL A 12 11.91 -22.07 17.31
N LEU A 13 11.85 -20.74 17.18
CA LEU A 13 10.60 -20.04 16.89
C LEU A 13 10.01 -20.45 15.52
N ALA A 14 10.85 -20.61 14.50
CA ALA A 14 10.40 -21.04 13.16
C ALA A 14 9.75 -22.43 13.16
N ARG A 15 10.22 -23.36 14.03
CA ARG A 15 9.62 -24.69 14.17
C ARG A 15 8.18 -24.66 14.70
N LEU A 16 7.82 -23.60 15.42
CA LEU A 16 6.44 -23.41 15.91
C LEU A 16 5.42 -23.22 14.77
N ARG A 17 5.87 -23.00 13.53
CA ARG A 17 4.99 -22.93 12.36
C ARG A 17 4.20 -24.22 12.18
N ASP A 18 4.86 -25.34 12.32
CA ASP A 18 4.29 -26.67 12.06
C ASP A 18 3.99 -27.45 13.36
N ALA A 19 4.25 -26.87 14.53
CA ALA A 19 4.01 -27.48 15.82
C ALA A 19 2.50 -27.59 16.15
N PRO A 20 2.10 -28.55 17.01
CA PRO A 20 0.73 -28.61 17.53
C PRO A 20 0.27 -27.26 18.11
N ALA A 21 -1.04 -26.97 18.03
CA ALA A 21 -1.60 -25.66 18.39
C ALA A 21 -1.24 -25.22 19.83
N GLU A 22 -1.33 -26.14 20.79
CA GLU A 22 -1.00 -25.85 22.21
C GLU A 22 0.48 -25.51 22.41
N GLU A 23 1.37 -26.26 21.76
CA GLU A 23 2.82 -26.02 21.82
C GLU A 23 3.17 -24.68 21.19
N ALA A 24 2.62 -24.39 20.01
CA ALA A 24 2.80 -23.12 19.31
C ALA A 24 2.28 -21.95 20.15
N LEU A 25 1.09 -22.07 20.75
CA LEU A 25 0.50 -21.05 21.60
C LEU A 25 1.41 -20.74 22.81
N ALA A 26 1.91 -21.76 23.49
CA ALA A 26 2.79 -21.58 24.63
C ALA A 26 4.15 -20.97 24.23
N GLY A 27 4.72 -21.44 23.11
CA GLY A 27 6.00 -20.95 22.58
C GLY A 27 5.91 -19.49 22.12
N LEU A 28 4.88 -19.13 21.36
CA LEU A 28 4.65 -17.76 20.89
C LEU A 28 4.34 -16.80 22.03
N ARG A 29 3.55 -17.22 23.03
CA ARG A 29 3.30 -16.42 24.23
C ARG A 29 4.58 -16.11 25.00
N LYS A 30 5.54 -17.03 25.04
CA LYS A 30 6.87 -16.81 25.61
C LYS A 30 7.69 -15.84 24.77
N ALA A 31 7.73 -16.02 23.44
CA ALA A 31 8.51 -15.20 22.53
C ALA A 31 7.99 -13.75 22.43
N LEU A 32 6.70 -13.53 22.58
CA LEU A 32 6.11 -12.17 22.66
C LEU A 32 6.57 -11.38 23.91
N LYS A 33 7.12 -12.05 24.94
CA LYS A 33 7.70 -11.42 26.14
C LYS A 33 9.21 -11.20 26.03
N ASP A 34 9.82 -11.65 24.95
CA ASP A 34 11.26 -11.56 24.76
C ASP A 34 11.73 -10.09 24.76
N PRO A 35 12.92 -9.79 25.36
CA PRO A 35 13.49 -8.44 25.29
C PRO A 35 14.00 -8.07 23.89
N VAL A 36 14.30 -9.04 23.02
CA VAL A 36 14.75 -8.82 21.64
C VAL A 36 13.56 -8.53 20.75
N ASN A 37 13.48 -7.32 20.21
CA ASN A 37 12.35 -6.87 19.40
C ASN A 37 12.12 -7.72 18.13
N MET A 38 13.19 -8.26 17.54
CA MET A 38 13.09 -9.16 16.39
C MET A 38 12.36 -10.47 16.75
N MET A 39 12.57 -11.00 17.95
CA MET A 39 11.82 -12.17 18.43
C MET A 39 10.34 -11.85 18.57
N VAL A 40 10.01 -10.68 19.11
CA VAL A 40 8.61 -10.20 19.21
C VAL A 40 7.99 -10.06 17.83
N ALA A 41 8.70 -9.44 16.88
CA ALA A 41 8.20 -9.25 15.52
C ALA A 41 7.93 -10.59 14.80
N LYS A 42 8.85 -11.54 14.91
CA LYS A 42 8.71 -12.89 14.31
C LYS A 42 7.61 -13.70 14.96
N ALA A 43 7.50 -13.65 16.30
CA ALA A 43 6.42 -14.31 17.04
C ALA A 43 5.04 -13.73 16.65
N ALA A 44 4.95 -12.41 16.52
CA ALA A 44 3.73 -11.73 16.07
C ALA A 44 3.34 -12.14 14.64
N ALA A 45 4.30 -12.19 13.72
CA ALA A 45 4.07 -12.62 12.35
C ALA A 45 3.55 -14.08 12.29
N LEU A 46 4.14 -14.98 13.06
CA LEU A 46 3.73 -16.38 13.12
C LEU A 46 2.35 -16.56 13.79
N ALA A 47 2.05 -15.75 14.80
CA ALA A 47 0.72 -15.72 15.41
C ALA A 47 -0.36 -15.31 14.40
N ALA A 48 -0.07 -14.32 13.56
CA ALA A 48 -0.94 -13.87 12.49
C ALA A 48 -1.09 -14.93 11.38
N GLU A 49 0.01 -15.52 10.91
CA GLU A 49 0.03 -16.60 9.90
C GLU A 49 -0.83 -17.79 10.33
N ARG A 50 -0.75 -18.17 11.59
CA ARG A 50 -1.52 -19.27 12.18
C ARG A 50 -2.91 -18.87 12.66
N GLN A 51 -3.33 -17.62 12.50
CA GLN A 51 -4.62 -17.09 12.94
C GLN A 51 -4.92 -17.33 14.43
N MET A 52 -3.90 -17.20 15.28
CA MET A 52 -3.97 -17.46 16.73
C MET A 52 -4.55 -16.27 17.48
N ARG A 53 -5.85 -16.07 17.43
CA ARG A 53 -6.56 -14.95 18.08
C ARG A 53 -6.45 -14.95 19.60
N GLU A 54 -6.17 -16.11 20.22
CA GLU A 54 -5.91 -16.25 21.65
C GLU A 54 -4.68 -15.46 22.11
N LEU A 55 -3.80 -15.08 21.20
CA LEU A 55 -2.61 -14.25 21.48
C LEU A 55 -2.88 -12.74 21.40
N LEU A 56 -4.08 -12.28 21.05
CA LEU A 56 -4.40 -10.85 21.00
C LEU A 56 -4.03 -10.11 22.31
N PRO A 57 -4.35 -10.61 23.52
CA PRO A 57 -3.93 -9.94 24.75
C PRO A 57 -2.41 -9.91 24.97
N ASP A 58 -1.68 -10.92 24.48
CA ASP A 58 -0.22 -10.99 24.58
C ASP A 58 0.44 -10.02 23.59
N LEU A 59 -0.11 -9.91 22.36
CA LEU A 59 0.31 -8.94 21.34
C LEU A 59 0.13 -7.51 21.82
N LEU A 60 -1.03 -7.18 22.42
CA LEU A 60 -1.28 -5.86 23.00
C LEU A 60 -0.29 -5.52 24.09
N ARG A 61 -0.02 -6.45 25.01
CA ARG A 61 0.99 -6.25 26.06
C ARG A 61 2.40 -6.05 25.50
N ALA A 62 2.77 -6.83 24.48
CA ALA A 62 4.06 -6.67 23.79
C ALA A 62 4.17 -5.31 23.11
N PHE A 63 3.13 -4.91 22.38
CA PHE A 63 3.03 -3.62 21.71
C PHE A 63 3.22 -2.47 22.70
N GLU A 64 2.43 -2.42 23.76
CA GLU A 64 2.50 -1.37 24.79
C GLU A 64 3.88 -1.30 25.48
N ARG A 65 4.46 -2.43 25.82
CA ARG A 65 5.76 -2.52 26.48
C ARG A 65 6.88 -1.87 25.65
N LEU A 66 6.82 -1.98 24.33
CA LEU A 66 7.86 -1.50 23.40
C LEU A 66 7.88 0.03 23.25
N PHE A 67 6.88 0.76 23.75
CA PHE A 67 6.92 2.22 23.82
C PHE A 67 7.73 2.77 25.01
N GLY A 68 8.06 1.93 26.00
CA GLY A 68 8.96 2.32 27.10
C GLY A 68 10.43 2.24 26.66
N ASP A 69 11.12 3.39 26.53
CA ASP A 69 12.48 3.50 25.98
C ASP A 69 12.58 2.89 24.55
N PRO A 70 11.84 3.47 23.59
CA PRO A 70 11.56 2.81 22.31
C PRO A 70 12.81 2.61 21.46
N VAL A 71 13.76 3.54 21.44
CA VAL A 71 15.01 3.43 20.65
C VAL A 71 15.88 2.28 21.14
N ARG A 72 15.94 2.06 22.45
CA ARG A 72 16.76 1.00 23.03
C ARG A 72 16.10 -0.36 22.95
N ARG A 73 14.79 -0.44 23.24
CA ARG A 73 14.05 -1.70 23.35
C ARG A 73 13.50 -2.20 22.04
N ASP A 74 13.27 -1.29 21.10
CA ASP A 74 12.69 -1.62 19.80
C ASP A 74 13.33 -0.77 18.69
N PRO A 75 14.65 -0.91 18.45
CA PRO A 75 15.30 -0.22 17.35
C PRO A 75 14.59 -0.52 16.03
N GLN A 76 14.47 0.51 15.22
CA GLN A 76 13.77 0.51 13.93
C GLN A 76 12.27 0.13 13.99
N CYS A 77 11.65 0.21 15.16
CA CYS A 77 10.24 -0.11 15.37
C CYS A 77 9.82 -1.51 14.92
N TRP A 78 10.74 -2.46 14.79
CA TRP A 78 10.41 -3.79 14.25
C TRP A 78 9.39 -4.54 15.11
N GLY A 79 9.56 -4.52 16.44
CA GLY A 79 8.66 -5.20 17.35
C GLY A 79 7.27 -4.57 17.39
N LYS A 80 7.19 -3.24 17.51
CA LYS A 80 5.90 -2.51 17.46
C LYS A 80 5.19 -2.72 16.13
N ASN A 81 5.90 -2.58 15.02
CA ASN A 81 5.32 -2.76 13.70
C ASN A 81 4.87 -4.22 13.46
N GLY A 82 5.67 -5.20 13.89
CA GLY A 82 5.28 -6.62 13.83
C GLY A 82 4.03 -6.92 14.64
N ALA A 83 3.95 -6.40 15.87
CA ALA A 83 2.78 -6.55 16.72
C ALA A 83 1.54 -5.86 16.13
N ALA A 84 1.67 -4.63 15.60
CA ALA A 84 0.60 -3.91 14.94
C ALA A 84 0.06 -4.68 13.72
N LYS A 85 0.96 -5.19 12.85
CA LYS A 85 0.56 -6.04 11.70
C LYS A 85 -0.21 -7.28 12.13
N ALA A 86 0.22 -7.92 13.22
CA ALA A 86 -0.48 -9.09 13.73
C ALA A 86 -1.86 -8.74 14.31
N LEU A 87 -1.99 -7.60 15.01
CA LEU A 87 -3.27 -7.11 15.51
C LEU A 87 -4.25 -6.87 14.36
N VAL A 88 -3.80 -6.24 13.27
CA VAL A 88 -4.60 -6.03 12.04
C VAL A 88 -5.01 -7.37 11.42
N ALA A 89 -4.05 -8.27 11.21
CA ALA A 89 -4.30 -9.56 10.55
C ALA A 89 -5.22 -10.48 11.36
N LEU A 90 -5.21 -10.35 12.69
CA LEU A 90 -6.09 -11.10 13.59
C LEU A 90 -7.43 -10.40 13.85
N GLY A 91 -7.69 -9.28 13.20
CA GLY A 91 -8.97 -8.58 13.27
C GLY A 91 -9.23 -7.92 14.63
N HIS A 92 -8.21 -7.32 15.24
CA HIS A 92 -8.39 -6.48 16.44
C HIS A 92 -9.07 -5.17 16.06
N THR A 93 -10.11 -4.78 16.76
CA THR A 93 -11.01 -3.66 16.38
C THR A 93 -11.06 -2.52 17.40
N ASP A 94 -10.26 -2.56 18.48
CA ASP A 94 -10.17 -1.43 19.42
C ASP A 94 -9.18 -0.39 18.89
N ALA A 95 -9.58 0.87 18.87
CA ALA A 95 -8.81 1.95 18.28
C ALA A 95 -7.57 2.39 19.09
N ALA A 96 -7.57 2.16 20.40
CA ALA A 96 -6.55 2.70 21.29
C ALA A 96 -5.10 2.38 20.88
N PRO A 97 -4.69 1.11 20.58
CA PRO A 97 -3.35 0.79 20.15
C PRO A 97 -3.00 1.44 18.80
N TYR A 98 -3.94 1.49 17.88
CA TYR A 98 -3.73 2.09 16.56
C TYR A 98 -3.57 3.62 16.65
N LEU A 99 -4.40 4.31 17.43
CA LEU A 99 -4.25 5.75 17.68
C LEU A 99 -2.91 6.09 18.35
N ARG A 100 -2.41 5.21 19.21
CA ARG A 100 -1.09 5.38 19.80
C ARG A 100 0.02 5.19 18.78
N GLY A 101 -0.03 4.13 18.00
CA GLY A 101 0.98 3.78 17.01
C GLY A 101 1.06 4.79 15.86
N MET A 102 -0.08 5.28 15.34
CA MET A 102 -0.11 6.25 14.25
C MET A 102 0.45 7.64 14.62
N ARG A 103 0.60 7.95 15.93
CA ARG A 103 1.19 9.20 16.41
C ARG A 103 2.64 9.04 16.85
N HIS A 104 3.20 7.83 16.77
CA HIS A 104 4.54 7.56 17.25
C HIS A 104 5.60 8.03 16.27
N ILE A 105 6.58 8.81 16.78
CA ILE A 105 7.78 9.21 16.05
C ILE A 105 8.97 8.62 16.81
N GLN A 106 9.91 8.00 16.09
CA GLN A 106 11.10 7.39 16.68
C GLN A 106 12.34 7.82 15.91
N MET A 107 12.97 8.89 16.40
CA MET A 107 14.21 9.38 15.82
C MET A 107 15.38 8.51 16.25
N GLU A 108 16.04 7.87 15.31
CA GLU A 108 17.20 7.03 15.54
C GLU A 108 18.43 7.54 14.81
N PRO A 109 19.64 7.35 15.40
CA PRO A 109 20.89 7.70 14.73
C PRO A 109 21.07 6.86 13.46
N VAL A 110 21.41 7.52 12.37
CA VAL A 110 21.82 6.90 11.11
C VAL A 110 23.12 7.56 10.63
N TRP A 111 23.79 6.93 9.65
CA TRP A 111 24.98 7.54 9.11
C TRP A 111 24.63 8.92 8.51
N GLY A 112 25.25 9.98 9.02
CA GLY A 112 25.02 11.35 8.57
C GLY A 112 23.88 12.11 9.27
N GLY A 113 23.22 11.54 10.30
CA GLY A 113 22.17 12.27 11.02
C GLY A 113 21.24 11.40 11.87
N THR A 114 19.97 11.73 11.82
CA THR A 114 18.89 10.96 12.46
C THR A 114 17.78 10.70 11.45
N SER A 115 17.08 9.59 11.59
CA SER A 115 15.92 9.22 10.77
C SER A 115 14.76 8.76 11.64
N ASP A 116 13.55 9.09 11.25
CA ASP A 116 12.34 8.56 11.87
C ASP A 116 12.07 7.13 11.35
N THR A 117 12.23 6.16 12.22
CA THR A 117 12.06 4.74 11.90
C THR A 117 10.63 4.22 12.12
N ALA A 118 9.72 5.07 12.62
CA ALA A 118 8.35 4.69 12.95
C ALA A 118 7.35 4.82 11.78
N GLY A 119 7.77 5.26 10.59
CA GLY A 119 6.86 5.44 9.45
C GLY A 119 6.05 4.18 9.13
N GLY A 120 6.70 3.01 9.05
CA GLY A 120 6.00 1.75 8.79
C GLY A 120 4.98 1.36 9.87
N LEU A 121 5.27 1.66 11.15
CA LEU A 121 4.33 1.48 12.25
C LEU A 121 3.10 2.39 12.08
N ARG A 122 3.33 3.68 11.77
CA ARG A 122 2.23 4.63 11.57
C ARG A 122 1.30 4.19 10.44
N GLY A 123 1.86 3.83 9.28
CA GLY A 123 1.08 3.31 8.15
C GLY A 123 0.26 2.07 8.51
N THR A 124 0.86 1.09 9.17
CA THR A 124 0.15 -0.11 9.64
C THR A 124 -1.01 0.25 10.58
N CYS A 125 -0.79 1.18 11.51
CA CYS A 125 -1.81 1.60 12.48
C CYS A 125 -2.96 2.39 11.82
N ILE A 126 -2.69 3.17 10.78
CA ILE A 126 -3.72 3.86 9.99
C ILE A 126 -4.68 2.84 9.36
N LEU A 127 -4.15 1.79 8.72
CA LEU A 127 -4.97 0.73 8.13
C LEU A 127 -5.75 -0.06 9.20
N GLY A 128 -5.13 -0.34 10.35
CA GLY A 128 -5.81 -0.98 11.46
C GLY A 128 -6.95 -0.14 12.03
N LEU A 129 -6.74 1.17 12.14
CA LEU A 129 -7.74 2.11 12.64
C LEU A 129 -9.00 2.15 11.75
N ALA A 130 -8.85 1.99 10.44
CA ALA A 130 -9.96 1.96 9.50
C ALA A 130 -10.99 0.85 9.78
N ALA A 131 -10.56 -0.24 10.43
CA ALA A 131 -11.43 -1.37 10.79
C ALA A 131 -12.01 -1.29 12.22
N CYS A 132 -11.69 -0.25 12.98
CA CYS A 132 -12.14 -0.12 14.37
C CYS A 132 -13.62 0.27 14.48
N THR A 133 -14.28 -0.24 15.52
CA THR A 133 -15.72 -0.07 15.73
C THR A 133 -16.09 0.49 17.09
N ASP A 134 -15.12 0.66 17.98
CA ASP A 134 -15.28 1.16 19.36
C ASP A 134 -15.30 2.69 19.45
N ILE A 135 -14.96 3.38 18.37
CA ILE A 135 -15.04 4.84 18.24
C ILE A 135 -15.85 5.25 17.01
N ARG A 136 -16.35 6.49 17.02
CA ARG A 136 -17.17 7.01 15.92
C ARG A 136 -16.32 7.17 14.64
N ARG A 137 -16.92 6.85 13.51
CA ARG A 137 -16.35 6.95 12.17
C ARG A 137 -15.68 8.31 11.90
N GLU A 138 -16.35 9.39 12.29
CA GLU A 138 -15.84 10.74 12.08
C GLU A 138 -14.54 11.01 12.87
N ASN A 139 -14.36 10.35 14.02
CA ASN A 139 -13.14 10.48 14.81
C ASN A 139 -11.98 9.71 14.15
N ILE A 140 -12.25 8.58 13.49
CA ILE A 140 -11.28 7.86 12.68
C ILE A 140 -10.83 8.74 11.51
N LEU A 141 -11.77 9.31 10.75
CA LEU A 141 -11.45 10.17 9.62
C LEU A 141 -10.69 11.43 10.04
N ARG A 142 -11.04 12.06 11.17
CA ARG A 142 -10.26 13.19 11.70
C ARG A 142 -8.81 12.81 11.99
N ALA A 143 -8.61 11.67 12.66
CA ALA A 143 -7.25 11.19 12.94
C ALA A 143 -6.45 10.92 11.64
N MET A 144 -7.10 10.40 10.59
CA MET A 144 -6.47 10.21 9.28
C MET A 144 -6.16 11.54 8.59
N VAL A 145 -7.04 12.53 8.68
CA VAL A 145 -6.80 13.88 8.14
C VAL A 145 -5.59 14.51 8.82
N ASP A 146 -5.46 14.39 10.15
CA ASP A 146 -4.28 14.88 10.86
C ASP A 146 -2.99 14.20 10.37
N ALA A 147 -3.04 12.89 10.08
CA ALA A 147 -1.91 12.11 9.57
C ALA A 147 -1.60 12.39 8.07
N ALA A 148 -2.51 13.01 7.32
CA ALA A 148 -2.28 13.35 5.91
C ALA A 148 -1.17 14.40 5.70
N ALA A 149 -0.72 15.06 6.77
CA ALA A 149 0.41 15.98 6.80
C ALA A 149 1.71 15.33 7.32
N ASP A 150 1.79 14.00 7.43
CA ASP A 150 3.00 13.31 7.88
C ASP A 150 4.18 13.60 6.94
N SER A 151 5.36 13.84 7.51
CA SER A 151 6.58 14.10 6.72
C SER A 151 7.03 12.90 5.88
N ASN A 152 6.59 11.70 6.24
CA ASN A 152 6.95 10.45 5.57
C ASN A 152 5.93 10.13 4.47
N GLU A 153 6.37 10.17 3.21
CA GLU A 153 5.53 9.85 2.04
C GLU A 153 4.78 8.51 2.16
N PRO A 154 5.41 7.36 2.48
CA PRO A 154 4.69 6.11 2.67
C PRO A 154 3.55 6.17 3.68
N VAL A 155 3.67 6.99 4.72
CA VAL A 155 2.57 7.20 5.70
C VAL A 155 1.41 7.93 5.04
N ARG A 156 1.66 8.98 4.24
CA ARG A 156 0.61 9.69 3.52
C ARG A 156 -0.10 8.81 2.49
N VAL A 157 0.62 7.88 1.83
CA VAL A 157 0.02 6.85 0.98
C VAL A 157 -0.93 5.95 1.77
N GLU A 158 -0.51 5.47 2.95
CA GLU A 158 -1.38 4.63 3.79
C GLU A 158 -2.58 5.40 4.38
N VAL A 159 -2.47 6.72 4.57
CA VAL A 159 -3.61 7.57 4.92
C VAL A 159 -4.67 7.54 3.82
N VAL A 160 -4.25 7.73 2.56
CA VAL A 160 -5.15 7.69 1.40
C VAL A 160 -5.87 6.34 1.32
N ARG A 161 -5.12 5.24 1.49
CA ARG A 161 -5.69 3.87 1.54
C ARG A 161 -6.64 3.67 2.70
N GLY A 162 -6.27 4.14 3.89
CA GLY A 162 -7.11 4.05 5.08
C GLY A 162 -8.43 4.81 4.92
N ILE A 163 -8.40 6.03 4.36
CA ILE A 163 -9.61 6.80 4.04
C ILE A 163 -10.47 6.02 3.03
N ALA A 164 -9.88 5.46 1.97
CA ALA A 164 -10.60 4.67 0.98
C ALA A 164 -11.25 3.41 1.60
N GLN A 165 -10.54 2.72 2.50
CA GLN A 165 -11.07 1.56 3.23
C GLN A 165 -12.30 1.91 4.07
N MET A 166 -12.38 3.13 4.57
CA MET A 166 -13.57 3.62 5.27
C MET A 166 -14.80 3.66 4.35
N GLY A 167 -14.63 3.95 3.06
CA GLY A 167 -15.74 4.05 2.09
C GLY A 167 -16.70 5.21 2.36
N GLY A 168 -17.81 5.26 1.63
CA GLY A 168 -18.86 6.26 1.80
C GLY A 168 -18.53 7.65 1.25
N ASP A 169 -19.50 8.55 1.32
CA ASP A 169 -19.40 9.89 0.71
C ASP A 169 -18.31 10.75 1.35
N GLU A 170 -18.11 10.65 2.67
CA GLU A 170 -17.07 11.40 3.37
C GLU A 170 -15.67 10.99 2.91
N ALA A 171 -15.43 9.69 2.68
CA ALA A 171 -14.16 9.20 2.17
C ALA A 171 -13.93 9.69 0.74
N SER A 172 -14.94 9.58 -0.13
CA SER A 172 -14.89 10.11 -1.49
C SER A 172 -14.52 11.60 -1.51
N LEU A 173 -15.21 12.43 -0.73
CA LEU A 173 -14.94 13.87 -0.65
C LEU A 173 -13.52 14.19 -0.16
N LEU A 174 -13.03 13.48 0.86
CA LEU A 174 -11.67 13.66 1.38
C LEU A 174 -10.62 13.27 0.33
N LEU A 175 -10.83 12.16 -0.39
CA LEU A 175 -9.93 11.72 -1.46
C LEU A 175 -9.93 12.69 -2.65
N ARG A 176 -11.11 13.17 -3.08
CA ARG A 176 -11.22 14.20 -4.12
C ARG A 176 -10.51 15.50 -3.71
N MET A 177 -10.69 15.93 -2.47
CA MET A 177 -9.99 17.09 -1.92
C MET A 177 -8.47 16.87 -1.95
N LYS A 178 -7.98 15.72 -1.45
CA LYS A 178 -6.56 15.37 -1.45
C LYS A 178 -5.98 15.37 -2.87
N ALA A 179 -6.66 14.76 -3.82
CA ALA A 179 -6.24 14.74 -5.22
C ALA A 179 -6.17 16.17 -5.82
N ARG A 180 -7.16 17.04 -5.54
CA ARG A 180 -7.15 18.44 -6.02
C ARG A 180 -6.08 19.31 -5.38
N MET A 181 -5.78 19.09 -4.11
CA MET A 181 -4.68 19.80 -3.41
C MET A 181 -3.31 19.34 -3.89
N GLY A 182 -3.20 18.10 -4.37
CA GLY A 182 -1.95 17.45 -4.71
C GLY A 182 -1.12 17.06 -3.50
N ASP A 183 0.09 16.61 -3.76
CA ASP A 183 1.11 16.27 -2.77
C ASP A 183 2.50 16.58 -3.35
N GLU A 184 3.48 16.85 -2.52
CA GLU A 184 4.89 17.00 -2.95
C GLU A 184 5.45 15.70 -3.56
N ALA A 185 4.95 14.53 -3.10
CA ALA A 185 5.21 13.24 -3.67
C ALA A 185 4.03 12.84 -4.58
N VAL A 186 4.24 12.84 -5.88
CA VAL A 186 3.20 12.55 -6.87
C VAL A 186 2.53 11.20 -6.67
N ALA A 187 3.24 10.20 -6.13
CA ALA A 187 2.73 8.88 -5.79
C ALA A 187 1.54 8.91 -4.81
N VAL A 188 1.48 9.90 -3.91
CA VAL A 188 0.33 10.09 -3.00
C VAL A 188 -0.90 10.52 -3.77
N THR A 189 -0.73 11.38 -4.79
CA THR A 189 -1.82 11.81 -5.68
C THR A 189 -2.28 10.66 -6.56
N GLY A 190 -1.36 9.88 -7.14
CA GLY A 190 -1.66 8.66 -7.89
C GLY A 190 -2.46 7.65 -7.05
N GLN A 191 -2.03 7.42 -5.80
CA GLN A 191 -2.80 6.55 -4.90
C GLN A 191 -4.22 7.07 -4.63
N ALA A 192 -4.41 8.40 -4.58
CA ALA A 192 -5.76 8.97 -4.44
C ALA A 192 -6.61 8.72 -5.70
N PHE A 193 -6.02 8.74 -6.89
CA PHE A 193 -6.71 8.37 -8.13
C PHE A 193 -7.12 6.90 -8.11
N ASP A 194 -6.21 5.98 -7.76
CA ASP A 194 -6.52 4.55 -7.66
C ASP A 194 -7.69 4.29 -6.70
N CYS A 195 -7.65 4.93 -5.53
CA CYS A 195 -8.69 4.79 -4.52
C CYS A 195 -10.04 5.37 -4.99
N LEU A 196 -10.03 6.51 -5.68
CA LEU A 196 -11.27 7.11 -6.23
C LEU A 196 -11.86 6.26 -7.34
N LEU A 197 -11.04 5.74 -8.25
CA LEU A 197 -11.49 4.82 -9.30
C LEU A 197 -12.15 3.57 -8.71
N ALA A 198 -11.55 2.99 -7.67
CA ALA A 198 -12.11 1.83 -6.99
C ALA A 198 -13.41 2.14 -6.22
N LEU A 199 -13.53 3.35 -5.64
CA LEU A 199 -14.65 3.73 -4.80
C LEU A 199 -15.86 4.23 -5.60
N GLU A 200 -15.63 4.99 -6.68
CA GLU A 200 -16.65 5.73 -7.41
C GLU A 200 -16.96 5.15 -8.80
N GLY A 201 -16.14 4.23 -9.30
CA GLY A 201 -16.35 3.64 -10.62
C GLY A 201 -16.28 4.69 -11.74
N GLU A 202 -17.31 4.78 -12.58
CA GLU A 202 -17.35 5.69 -13.74
C GLU A 202 -17.23 7.17 -13.36
N ALA A 203 -17.81 7.59 -12.24
CA ALA A 203 -17.65 8.96 -11.74
C ALA A 203 -16.20 9.26 -11.33
N GLY A 204 -15.47 8.25 -10.86
CA GLY A 204 -14.03 8.31 -10.63
C GLY A 204 -13.24 8.47 -11.93
N VAL A 205 -13.61 7.76 -13.00
CA VAL A 205 -13.00 7.91 -14.34
C VAL A 205 -13.15 9.34 -14.84
N GLU A 206 -14.34 9.92 -14.76
CA GLU A 206 -14.59 11.32 -15.17
C GLU A 206 -13.70 12.29 -14.36
N PHE A 207 -13.63 12.11 -13.05
CA PHE A 207 -12.82 12.95 -12.18
C PHE A 207 -11.32 12.87 -12.49
N VAL A 208 -10.77 11.68 -12.69
CA VAL A 208 -9.34 11.47 -12.99
C VAL A 208 -8.98 11.95 -14.39
N THR A 209 -9.89 11.83 -15.36
CA THR A 209 -9.73 12.34 -16.72
C THR A 209 -9.45 13.86 -16.75
N ASP A 210 -10.00 14.62 -15.83
CA ASP A 210 -9.75 16.06 -15.74
C ASP A 210 -8.28 16.38 -15.43
N PHE A 211 -7.63 15.54 -14.61
CA PHE A 211 -6.19 15.65 -14.33
C PHE A 211 -5.34 15.27 -15.54
N LEU A 212 -5.73 14.26 -16.29
CA LEU A 212 -5.03 13.84 -17.51
C LEU A 212 -4.92 14.98 -18.54
N LYS A 213 -5.88 15.90 -18.53
CA LYS A 213 -5.95 17.03 -19.49
C LYS A 213 -5.23 18.29 -19.02
N ARG A 214 -5.14 18.56 -17.73
CA ARG A 214 -4.83 19.90 -17.21
C ARG A 214 -3.74 19.96 -16.13
N ALA A 215 -3.28 18.85 -15.61
CA ALA A 215 -2.29 18.84 -14.53
C ALA A 215 -0.83 18.97 -15.03
N ALA A 216 0.12 19.05 -14.13
CA ALA A 216 1.55 18.90 -14.43
C ALA A 216 1.84 17.51 -15.00
N VAL A 217 2.93 17.37 -15.76
CA VAL A 217 3.25 16.12 -16.51
C VAL A 217 3.26 14.91 -15.61
N GLU A 218 3.92 15.00 -14.45
CA GLU A 218 4.04 13.89 -13.50
C GLU A 218 2.67 13.43 -12.96
N VAL A 219 1.76 14.37 -12.73
CA VAL A 219 0.38 14.05 -12.27
C VAL A 219 -0.46 13.48 -13.41
N ARG A 220 -0.22 13.92 -14.65
CA ARG A 220 -0.88 13.35 -15.85
C ARG A 220 -0.43 11.92 -16.10
N GLU A 221 0.85 11.61 -15.88
CA GLU A 221 1.39 10.26 -15.94
C GLU A 221 0.71 9.33 -14.93
N GLU A 222 0.62 9.75 -13.66
CA GLU A 222 -0.11 9.01 -12.63
C GLU A 222 -1.59 8.83 -12.99
N ALA A 223 -2.25 9.85 -13.50
CA ALA A 223 -3.65 9.75 -13.92
C ALA A 223 -3.82 8.72 -15.05
N ALA A 224 -2.93 8.71 -16.05
CA ALA A 224 -2.95 7.71 -17.12
C ALA A 224 -2.74 6.29 -16.57
N LEU A 225 -1.76 6.09 -15.71
CA LEU A 225 -1.46 4.78 -15.10
C LEU A 225 -2.63 4.29 -14.24
N SER A 226 -3.21 5.16 -13.42
CA SER A 226 -4.36 4.82 -12.58
C SER A 226 -5.59 4.44 -13.42
N LEU A 227 -5.87 5.19 -14.51
CA LEU A 227 -6.92 4.83 -15.45
C LEU A 227 -6.69 3.44 -16.06
N GLY A 228 -5.47 3.15 -16.53
CA GLY A 228 -5.13 1.84 -17.07
C GLY A 228 -5.25 0.72 -16.06
N THR A 229 -4.70 0.87 -14.88
CA THR A 229 -4.75 -0.17 -13.82
C THR A 229 -6.15 -0.39 -13.25
N SER A 230 -7.07 0.57 -13.40
CA SER A 230 -8.46 0.41 -13.00
C SER A 230 -9.20 -0.70 -13.75
N ARG A 231 -8.72 -1.03 -14.95
CA ARG A 231 -9.32 -2.03 -15.87
C ARG A 231 -10.78 -1.74 -16.22
N MET A 232 -11.20 -0.50 -16.16
CA MET A 232 -12.55 -0.11 -16.51
C MET A 232 -12.64 0.15 -18.03
N PRO A 233 -13.67 -0.38 -18.74
CA PRO A 233 -13.85 -0.10 -20.16
C PRO A 233 -13.94 1.41 -20.48
N ALA A 234 -14.61 2.19 -19.63
CA ALA A 234 -14.71 3.63 -19.79
C ALA A 234 -13.33 4.34 -19.75
N ALA A 235 -12.37 3.82 -18.97
CA ALA A 235 -11.02 4.37 -18.90
C ALA A 235 -10.21 4.08 -20.18
N VAL A 236 -10.48 2.96 -20.87
CA VAL A 236 -9.82 2.62 -22.14
C VAL A 236 -10.15 3.64 -23.21
N ALA A 237 -11.42 3.98 -23.36
CA ALA A 237 -11.85 5.00 -24.33
C ALA A 237 -11.18 6.36 -24.06
N VAL A 238 -11.07 6.77 -22.79
CA VAL A 238 -10.36 7.98 -22.38
C VAL A 238 -8.87 7.93 -22.75
N LEU A 239 -8.21 6.81 -22.53
CA LEU A 239 -6.79 6.65 -22.84
C LEU A 239 -6.53 6.64 -24.35
N MET A 240 -7.40 6.03 -25.14
CA MET A 240 -7.32 6.05 -26.62
C MET A 240 -7.47 7.48 -27.15
N ASP A 241 -8.46 8.24 -26.68
CA ASP A 241 -8.65 9.65 -27.04
C ASP A 241 -7.44 10.52 -26.60
N ALA A 242 -6.92 10.26 -25.40
CA ALA A 242 -5.72 10.95 -24.91
C ALA A 242 -4.47 10.63 -25.75
N TRP A 243 -4.33 9.41 -26.26
CA TRP A 243 -3.26 9.04 -27.18
C TRP A 243 -3.27 9.92 -28.43
N GLU A 244 -4.42 10.10 -29.05
CA GLU A 244 -4.54 10.93 -30.25
C GLU A 244 -4.13 12.39 -30.03
N GLN A 245 -4.41 12.92 -28.82
CA GLN A 245 -4.20 14.32 -28.49
C GLN A 245 -2.81 14.61 -27.90
N GLN A 246 -2.15 13.65 -27.23
CA GLN A 246 -1.02 13.89 -26.34
C GLN A 246 0.21 12.99 -26.60
N GLN A 247 0.34 12.41 -27.78
CA GLN A 247 1.42 11.47 -28.15
C GLN A 247 2.84 11.98 -27.82
N LYS A 248 3.10 13.27 -27.97
CA LYS A 248 4.41 13.85 -27.80
C LYS A 248 4.90 13.90 -26.36
N GLU A 249 3.99 14.06 -25.41
CA GLU A 249 4.33 14.25 -24.00
C GLU A 249 4.10 12.99 -23.18
N LEU A 250 3.02 12.26 -23.44
CA LEU A 250 2.56 11.13 -22.64
C LEU A 250 2.47 9.81 -23.42
N GLY A 251 2.96 9.76 -24.66
CA GLY A 251 2.73 8.61 -25.53
C GLY A 251 3.13 7.27 -24.91
N GLU A 252 4.34 7.14 -24.41
CA GLU A 252 4.81 5.88 -23.80
C GLU A 252 3.97 5.48 -22.58
N VAL A 253 3.62 6.45 -21.72
CA VAL A 253 2.83 6.19 -20.50
C VAL A 253 1.41 5.77 -20.86
N ILE A 254 0.79 6.41 -21.88
CA ILE A 254 -0.56 6.05 -22.32
C ILE A 254 -0.57 4.64 -22.93
N LEU A 255 0.41 4.29 -23.80
CA LEU A 255 0.50 2.94 -24.35
C LEU A 255 0.68 1.88 -23.24
N ARG A 256 1.50 2.19 -22.25
CA ARG A 256 1.67 1.34 -21.06
C ARG A 256 0.36 1.22 -20.27
N ALA A 257 -0.36 2.32 -20.06
CA ALA A 257 -1.63 2.33 -19.35
C ALA A 257 -2.69 1.50 -20.10
N LEU A 258 -2.78 1.63 -21.43
CA LEU A 258 -3.64 0.80 -22.28
C LEU A 258 -3.32 -0.68 -22.13
N SER A 259 -2.04 -1.04 -22.18
CA SER A 259 -1.58 -2.42 -21.96
C SER A 259 -1.96 -2.95 -20.56
N LEU A 260 -1.79 -2.16 -19.51
CA LEU A 260 -2.15 -2.51 -18.13
C LEU A 260 -3.65 -2.67 -17.90
N SER A 261 -4.49 -2.08 -18.75
CA SER A 261 -5.95 -2.20 -18.65
C SER A 261 -6.44 -3.63 -18.82
N ARG A 262 -5.69 -4.46 -19.55
CA ARG A 262 -6.03 -5.86 -19.88
C ARG A 262 -7.40 -5.99 -20.56
N GLN A 263 -7.84 -4.96 -21.26
CA GLN A 263 -9.07 -4.97 -22.06
C GLN A 263 -8.74 -5.33 -23.49
N GLU A 264 -9.57 -6.17 -24.10
CA GLU A 264 -9.36 -6.62 -25.49
C GLU A 264 -9.35 -5.46 -26.47
N GLU A 265 -10.21 -4.46 -26.27
CA GLU A 265 -10.27 -3.25 -27.07
C GLU A 265 -8.94 -2.48 -27.04
N ALA A 266 -8.30 -2.37 -25.88
CA ALA A 266 -6.99 -1.74 -25.75
C ALA A 266 -5.90 -2.57 -26.44
N TYR A 267 -5.98 -3.90 -26.37
CA TYR A 267 -5.03 -4.78 -27.07
C TYR A 267 -5.15 -4.66 -28.58
N GLU A 268 -6.36 -4.65 -29.12
CA GLU A 268 -6.55 -4.45 -30.57
C GLU A 268 -6.04 -3.09 -31.01
N PHE A 269 -6.34 -2.02 -30.28
CA PHE A 269 -5.80 -0.68 -30.55
C PHE A 269 -4.27 -0.67 -30.58
N LEU A 270 -3.61 -1.30 -29.60
CA LEU A 270 -2.14 -1.38 -29.56
C LEU A 270 -1.59 -2.23 -30.72
N LEU A 271 -2.28 -3.32 -31.10
CA LEU A 271 -1.89 -4.15 -32.25
C LEU A 271 -2.03 -3.41 -33.58
N ASP A 272 -3.05 -2.55 -33.72
CA ASP A 272 -3.18 -1.67 -34.88
C ASP A 272 -1.98 -0.71 -34.99
N LEU A 273 -1.57 -0.12 -33.88
CA LEU A 273 -0.37 0.70 -33.84
C LEU A 273 0.91 -0.09 -34.20
N VAL A 274 0.98 -1.38 -33.82
CA VAL A 274 2.10 -2.26 -34.24
C VAL A 274 2.05 -2.50 -35.76
N ARG A 275 0.88 -2.72 -36.35
CA ARG A 275 0.69 -2.83 -37.82
C ARG A 275 1.15 -1.56 -38.55
N ASP A 276 0.96 -0.40 -37.95
CA ASP A 276 1.42 0.90 -38.43
C ASP A 276 2.92 1.14 -38.19
N GLY A 277 3.66 0.13 -37.67
CA GLY A 277 5.12 0.17 -37.47
C GLY A 277 5.57 0.81 -36.15
N ARG A 278 4.67 1.04 -35.19
CA ARG A 278 5.01 1.61 -33.87
C ARG A 278 5.66 0.55 -32.97
N LYS A 279 6.95 0.71 -32.70
CA LYS A 279 7.73 -0.20 -31.86
C LYS A 279 7.36 -0.07 -30.38
N ASP A 280 7.10 1.14 -29.92
CA ASP A 280 6.70 1.44 -28.55
C ASP A 280 5.36 0.75 -28.15
N ALA A 281 4.42 0.61 -29.09
CA ALA A 281 3.20 -0.17 -28.87
C ALA A 281 3.52 -1.68 -28.69
N ALA A 282 4.45 -2.22 -29.51
CA ALA A 282 4.90 -3.61 -29.34
C ALA A 282 5.62 -3.82 -28.01
N GLU A 283 6.42 -2.87 -27.55
CA GLU A 283 7.10 -2.89 -26.25
C GLU A 283 6.08 -2.84 -25.08
N ALA A 284 5.06 -2.01 -25.18
CA ALA A 284 3.99 -1.95 -24.20
C ALA A 284 3.22 -3.28 -24.06
N LEU A 285 2.98 -4.00 -25.17
CA LEU A 285 2.34 -5.32 -25.18
C LEU A 285 3.26 -6.45 -24.72
N ALA A 286 4.59 -6.30 -24.79
CA ALA A 286 5.55 -7.38 -24.49
C ALA A 286 5.49 -7.89 -23.04
N ILE A 287 4.87 -7.14 -22.12
CA ILE A 287 4.64 -7.57 -20.74
C ILE A 287 3.60 -8.70 -20.61
N HIS A 288 2.88 -9.01 -21.71
CA HIS A 288 1.85 -10.04 -21.79
C HIS A 288 2.35 -11.24 -22.64
N PRO A 289 2.89 -12.30 -22.01
CA PRO A 289 3.41 -13.45 -22.76
C PRO A 289 2.40 -14.10 -23.68
N GLU A 290 1.13 -14.06 -23.31
CA GLU A 290 0.00 -14.62 -24.08
C GLU A 290 -0.27 -13.90 -25.40
N LEU A 291 0.16 -12.65 -25.54
CA LEU A 291 -0.01 -11.87 -26.77
C LEU A 291 1.15 -11.99 -27.77
N ARG A 292 2.18 -12.77 -27.44
CA ARG A 292 3.41 -12.83 -28.24
C ARG A 292 3.16 -13.17 -29.71
N GLU A 293 2.32 -14.18 -30.00
CA GLU A 293 1.99 -14.58 -31.37
C GLU A 293 1.23 -13.50 -32.12
N ARG A 294 0.29 -12.81 -31.45
CA ARG A 294 -0.46 -11.69 -32.03
C ARG A 294 0.45 -10.50 -32.34
N ILE A 295 1.41 -10.19 -31.47
CA ILE A 295 2.39 -9.12 -31.70
C ILE A 295 3.27 -9.44 -32.91
N GLU A 296 3.77 -10.68 -33.02
CA GLU A 296 4.61 -11.07 -34.17
C GLU A 296 3.82 -11.04 -35.49
N ALA A 297 2.56 -11.48 -35.49
CA ALA A 297 1.69 -11.44 -36.65
C ALA A 297 1.28 -9.99 -37.06
N ALA A 298 1.28 -9.06 -36.10
CA ALA A 298 0.95 -7.66 -36.37
C ALA A 298 2.14 -6.84 -36.93
N LYS A 299 3.39 -7.34 -36.82
CA LYS A 299 4.55 -6.60 -37.35
C LYS A 299 4.47 -6.46 -38.87
N PRO A 300 4.77 -5.27 -39.42
CA PRO A 300 4.80 -5.08 -40.87
C PRO A 300 5.86 -6.00 -41.49
N GLU A 301 5.55 -6.58 -42.65
CA GLU A 301 6.53 -7.32 -43.47
C GLU A 301 7.70 -6.40 -43.82
N ARG A 302 8.93 -6.86 -43.59
CA ARG A 302 10.19 -6.10 -43.85
C ARG A 302 10.44 -5.91 -45.31
#